data_c219a0b5abf1be4018ee3640af3b54e2
#
_entry.id   c219a0b5abf1be4018ee3640af3b54e2
#
_cell.length_a   1.000
_cell.length_b   1.000
_cell.length_c   1.000
_cell.angle_alpha   90.00
_cell.angle_beta   90.00
_cell.angle_gamma   90.00
#
_symmetry.space_group_name_H-M   'P 1'
#
loop_
_entity.id
_entity.type
_entity.pdbx_description
1 polymer ?
#
loop_
_entity_poly.entity_id
_entity_poly.type
_entity_poly.pdbx_seq_one_letter_code
_entity_poly.pdbx_strand_id
1 'polypeptide(L)'
;MGGARFRGAIGTVRVQGTFSGSTKTRGNTIGRRDPGARHAGPGRVEGQGDTAILPHLNAAMARGEITTLRRAQYFLAHVGHESASLRYVEEIASGAAYEGRTDLGNIHPGDGSRFKGRGPIQLTGRRNYANFGDWLGQGDLLVDKPALVARCDYALLAAVFYWSTRQLNAYCDRGDFLGMVHTPGGGHMGTDDRLERLRAVERLGDAVLPMGKGSYRA
;
A
#
# COMPACT_ATOMS: atom_id res chain seq x y z
N MET A 1 8.95 -6.84 26.68
CA MET A 1 7.91 -6.22 25.85
C MET A 1 7.93 -6.91 24.48
N GLY A 2 6.98 -7.79 24.22
CA GLY A 2 6.90 -8.59 23.00
C GLY A 2 5.88 -7.98 22.05
N GLY A 3 6.32 -7.41 20.92
CA GLY A 3 5.41 -6.96 19.88
C GLY A 3 4.85 -8.14 19.08
N ALA A 4 3.57 -8.19 18.84
CA ALA A 4 2.95 -9.17 17.98
C ALA A 4 3.39 -8.96 16.53
N ARG A 5 3.94 -9.99 15.91
CA ARG A 5 4.25 -10.00 14.46
C ARG A 5 3.04 -10.49 13.71
N PHE A 6 2.46 -9.63 12.90
CA PHE A 6 1.37 -10.01 12.02
C PHE A 6 1.94 -10.37 10.64
N ARG A 7 1.94 -11.68 10.30
CA ARG A 7 2.27 -12.16 8.96
C ARG A 7 0.95 -12.50 8.26
N GLY A 8 0.57 -11.74 7.27
CA GLY A 8 -0.53 -12.17 6.43
C GLY A 8 -1.46 -11.09 5.87
N ALA A 9 -1.80 -10.04 6.60
CA ALA A 9 -2.74 -9.04 6.09
C ALA A 9 -2.07 -7.82 5.43
N ILE A 10 -0.91 -7.39 5.94
CA ILE A 10 -0.22 -6.17 5.48
C ILE A 10 1.30 -6.41 5.36
N GLY A 11 1.75 -7.65 5.14
CA GLY A 11 3.16 -7.97 5.33
C GLY A 11 3.51 -7.96 6.83
N THR A 12 4.80 -7.95 7.18
CA THR A 12 5.19 -7.86 8.58
C THR A 12 5.19 -6.40 9.02
N VAL A 13 4.02 -5.81 9.27
CA VAL A 13 3.91 -4.52 9.94
C VAL A 13 3.91 -4.80 11.45
N ARG A 14 4.91 -4.30 12.16
CA ARG A 14 5.00 -4.44 13.62
C ARG A 14 4.13 -3.37 14.25
N VAL A 15 2.93 -3.75 14.68
CA VAL A 15 2.10 -2.90 15.53
C VAL A 15 2.57 -3.09 16.96
N GLN A 16 2.95 -2.01 17.66
CA GLN A 16 3.35 -2.10 19.06
C GLN A 16 2.13 -2.34 19.93
N GLY A 17 1.97 -3.57 20.39
CA GLY A 17 1.06 -3.95 21.46
C GLY A 17 1.74 -5.05 22.27
N THR A 18 1.82 -4.87 23.60
CA THR A 18 2.40 -5.83 24.53
C THR A 18 1.52 -7.07 24.65
N PHE A 19 1.99 -8.21 24.14
CA PHE A 19 1.46 -9.51 24.53
C PHE A 19 2.61 -10.44 24.96
N SER A 20 2.51 -10.91 26.21
CA SER A 20 3.35 -11.97 26.78
C SER A 20 2.76 -13.32 26.39
N GLY A 21 3.58 -14.17 25.79
CA GLY A 21 3.19 -15.56 25.50
C GLY A 21 4.36 -16.32 24.85
N SER A 22 5.08 -17.06 25.70
CA SER A 22 6.17 -17.95 25.31
C SER A 22 5.64 -19.25 24.71
N THR A 23 6.14 -19.63 23.51
CA THR A 23 6.27 -21.07 23.18
C THR A 23 7.47 -21.28 22.27
N LYS A 24 8.41 -22.09 22.79
CA LYS A 24 9.53 -22.71 22.08
C LYS A 24 9.01 -23.76 21.09
N THR A 25 9.54 -23.81 19.88
CA THR A 25 9.72 -25.08 19.18
C THR A 25 10.97 -25.08 18.29
N ARG A 26 11.59 -26.24 18.28
CA ARG A 26 12.93 -26.61 17.81
C ARG A 26 13.06 -26.57 16.28
N GLY A 27 14.31 -26.47 15.86
CA GLY A 27 14.77 -26.45 14.49
C GLY A 27 14.63 -27.76 13.72
N ASN A 28 14.81 -27.64 12.43
CA ASN A 28 15.43 -28.69 11.63
C ASN A 28 16.20 -28.07 10.45
N THR A 29 17.44 -28.49 10.35
CA THR A 29 18.41 -28.20 9.31
C THR A 29 18.20 -29.18 8.16
N ILE A 30 18.41 -28.76 6.90
CA ILE A 30 19.15 -29.50 5.84
C ILE A 30 18.92 -28.76 4.49
N GLY A 31 20.06 -28.52 3.76
CA GLY A 31 20.05 -28.48 2.32
C GLY A 31 20.84 -27.34 1.67
N ARG A 32 22.14 -27.50 1.49
CA ARG A 32 23.02 -26.76 0.56
C ARG A 32 22.55 -26.86 -0.87
N ARG A 33 22.65 -25.72 -1.61
CA ARG A 33 23.08 -25.62 -3.05
C ARG A 33 23.07 -24.14 -3.44
N ASP A 34 24.02 -23.72 -3.86
CA ASP A 34 25.03 -23.33 -4.86
C ASP A 34 24.83 -21.90 -5.43
N PRO A 35 25.92 -21.10 -5.61
CA PRO A 35 25.85 -19.70 -5.94
C PRO A 35 25.99 -19.48 -7.45
N GLY A 36 25.01 -18.85 -8.07
CA GLY A 36 25.17 -18.44 -9.47
C GLY A 36 23.87 -18.04 -10.12
N ALA A 37 23.47 -16.82 -9.96
CA ALA A 37 22.77 -15.94 -10.90
C ALA A 37 22.06 -14.83 -10.11
N ARG A 38 22.72 -13.68 -9.95
CA ARG A 38 22.05 -12.49 -9.45
C ARG A 38 21.16 -11.94 -10.55
N HIS A 39 19.95 -12.42 -10.63
CA HIS A 39 18.90 -11.65 -11.26
C HIS A 39 18.47 -10.56 -10.28
N ALA A 40 18.73 -9.31 -10.64
CA ALA A 40 18.13 -8.17 -9.98
C ALA A 40 16.61 -8.33 -10.09
N GLY A 41 15.99 -8.79 -9.03
CA GLY A 41 14.53 -8.86 -8.88
C GLY A 41 13.95 -7.46 -8.78
N PRO A 42 12.69 -7.27 -9.20
CA PRO A 42 12.05 -5.96 -9.24
C PRO A 42 11.95 -5.34 -7.84
N GLY A 43 12.13 -4.04 -7.81
CA GLY A 43 12.12 -3.13 -6.68
C GLY A 43 11.37 -3.54 -5.42
N ARG A 44 12.02 -4.36 -4.62
CA ARG A 44 11.65 -4.59 -3.23
C ARG A 44 12.09 -3.34 -2.47
N VAL A 45 11.29 -2.87 -1.52
CA VAL A 45 11.76 -1.89 -0.53
C VAL A 45 12.82 -2.62 0.31
N GLU A 46 14.05 -2.73 -0.23
CA GLU A 46 15.15 -3.32 0.49
C GLU A 46 15.65 -2.31 1.52
N GLY A 47 15.58 -2.68 2.78
CA GLY A 47 16.34 -2.04 3.85
C GLY A 47 15.60 -1.09 4.78
N GLN A 48 14.28 -0.86 4.64
CA GLN A 48 13.53 -0.18 5.69
C GLN A 48 12.78 -1.22 6.51
N GLY A 49 13.22 -1.46 7.75
CA GLY A 49 12.50 -2.32 8.68
C GLY A 49 11.07 -1.84 8.90
N ASP A 50 10.19 -2.75 9.32
CA ASP A 50 8.74 -2.51 9.54
C ASP A 50 8.41 -1.22 10.31
N THR A 51 9.34 -0.72 11.10
CA THR A 51 9.21 0.52 11.88
C THR A 51 9.30 1.78 11.03
N ALA A 52 9.97 1.74 9.87
CA ALA A 52 10.18 2.93 9.04
C ALA A 52 8.93 3.30 8.21
N ILE A 53 8.03 2.34 7.94
CA ILE A 53 6.80 2.59 7.16
C ILE A 53 5.70 3.23 8.00
N LEU A 54 5.64 2.95 9.32
CA LEU A 54 4.54 3.38 10.19
C LEU A 54 4.36 4.91 10.25
N PRO A 55 5.40 5.75 10.37
CA PRO A 55 5.22 7.20 10.35
C PRO A 55 4.58 7.69 9.05
N HIS A 56 5.01 7.14 7.91
CA HIS A 56 4.46 7.50 6.60
C HIS A 56 3.03 7.02 6.44
N LEU A 57 2.70 5.81 6.92
CA LEU A 57 1.35 5.27 6.91
C LEU A 57 0.40 6.13 7.76
N ASN A 58 0.80 6.46 8.98
CA ASN A 58 0.01 7.29 9.88
C ASN A 58 -0.21 8.70 9.30
N ALA A 59 0.83 9.31 8.73
CA ALA A 59 0.72 10.61 8.07
C ALA A 59 -0.21 10.56 6.84
N ALA A 60 -0.11 9.52 6.04
CA ALA A 60 -0.97 9.33 4.87
C ALA A 60 -2.44 9.11 5.30
N MET A 61 -2.70 8.24 6.27
CA MET A 61 -4.05 8.00 6.80
C MET A 61 -4.66 9.28 7.38
N ALA A 62 -3.89 10.06 8.14
CA ALA A 62 -4.36 11.34 8.68
C ALA A 62 -4.73 12.33 7.56
N ARG A 63 -3.94 12.41 6.48
CA ARG A 63 -4.25 13.25 5.31
C ARG A 63 -5.54 12.83 4.59
N GLY A 64 -5.84 11.54 4.57
CA GLY A 64 -7.06 10.98 3.97
C GLY A 64 -8.26 10.94 4.92
N GLU A 65 -8.16 11.57 6.10
CA GLU A 65 -9.20 11.53 7.13
C GLU A 65 -9.59 10.09 7.54
N ILE A 66 -8.64 9.16 7.44
CA ILE A 66 -8.81 7.76 7.82
C ILE A 66 -8.52 7.64 9.32
N THR A 67 -9.41 8.23 10.13
CA THR A 67 -9.19 8.44 11.57
C THR A 67 -10.13 7.64 12.47
N THR A 68 -11.13 6.96 11.90
CA THR A 68 -12.01 6.04 12.65
C THR A 68 -11.54 4.60 12.48
N LEU A 69 -11.87 3.76 13.45
CA LEU A 69 -11.49 2.35 13.44
C LEU A 69 -11.93 1.66 12.13
N ARG A 70 -13.19 1.86 11.72
CA ARG A 70 -13.73 1.25 10.51
C ARG A 70 -13.06 1.76 9.24
N ARG A 71 -12.79 3.07 9.12
CA ARG A 71 -12.05 3.63 7.99
C ARG A 71 -10.65 3.02 7.90
N ALA A 72 -9.93 2.92 9.03
CA ALA A 72 -8.61 2.32 9.10
C ALA A 72 -8.64 0.83 8.70
N GLN A 73 -9.58 0.07 9.22
CA GLN A 73 -9.74 -1.35 8.90
C GLN A 73 -10.00 -1.59 7.41
N TYR A 74 -10.93 -0.84 6.81
CA TYR A 74 -11.26 -0.95 5.40
C TYR A 74 -10.10 -0.53 4.50
N PHE A 75 -9.43 0.58 4.83
CA PHE A 75 -8.27 1.07 4.10
C PHE A 75 -7.13 0.05 4.11
N LEU A 76 -6.78 -0.48 5.27
CA LEU A 76 -5.69 -1.45 5.41
C LEU A 76 -5.99 -2.78 4.72
N ALA A 77 -7.24 -3.24 4.79
CA ALA A 77 -7.68 -4.44 4.06
C ALA A 77 -7.59 -4.25 2.55
N HIS A 78 -8.02 -3.09 2.04
CA HIS A 78 -7.99 -2.74 0.62
C HIS A 78 -6.54 -2.63 0.12
N VAL A 79 -5.72 -1.80 0.76
CA VAL A 79 -4.31 -1.61 0.39
C VAL A 79 -3.52 -2.92 0.50
N GLY A 80 -3.80 -3.73 1.52
CA GLY A 80 -3.18 -5.04 1.70
C GLY A 80 -3.45 -6.00 0.54
N HIS A 81 -4.66 -5.96 -0.03
CA HIS A 81 -5.01 -6.74 -1.21
C HIS A 81 -4.27 -6.23 -2.46
N GLU A 82 -4.42 -4.95 -2.78
CA GLU A 82 -3.89 -4.33 -4.00
C GLU A 82 -2.37 -4.45 -4.14
N SER A 83 -1.65 -4.44 -3.03
CA SER A 83 -0.19 -4.43 -2.98
C SER A 83 0.46 -5.78 -2.67
N ALA A 84 -0.33 -6.86 -2.61
CA ALA A 84 0.14 -8.14 -2.04
C ALA A 84 0.89 -7.93 -0.71
N SER A 85 0.26 -7.16 0.21
CA SER A 85 0.81 -6.80 1.53
C SER A 85 2.04 -5.88 1.45
N LEU A 86 2.00 -4.87 0.59
CA LEU A 86 3.06 -3.88 0.33
C LEU A 86 4.35 -4.50 -0.23
N ARG A 87 4.26 -5.68 -0.83
CA ARG A 87 5.43 -6.37 -1.41
C ARG A 87 5.92 -5.70 -2.69
N TYR A 88 4.99 -5.19 -3.51
CA TYR A 88 5.30 -4.58 -4.80
C TYR A 88 4.87 -3.12 -4.80
N VAL A 89 5.83 -2.23 -5.03
CA VAL A 89 5.62 -0.78 -5.13
C VAL A 89 5.89 -0.24 -6.53
N GLU A 90 6.34 -1.10 -7.45
CA GLU A 90 6.53 -0.79 -8.85
C GLU A 90 6.20 -2.01 -9.70
N GLU A 91 5.50 -1.79 -10.79
CA GLU A 91 5.13 -2.83 -11.77
C GLU A 91 6.38 -3.49 -12.37
N ILE A 92 6.37 -4.84 -12.41
CA ILE A 92 7.48 -5.64 -12.96
C ILE A 92 7.56 -5.47 -14.47
N ALA A 93 6.40 -5.37 -15.14
CA ALA A 93 6.33 -5.16 -16.58
C ALA A 93 6.95 -3.82 -16.99
N SER A 94 7.41 -3.73 -18.23
CA SER A 94 8.06 -2.54 -18.78
C SER A 94 7.14 -1.32 -18.88
N GLY A 95 5.82 -1.53 -18.87
CA GLY A 95 4.82 -0.51 -19.14
C GLY A 95 4.58 -0.23 -20.62
N ALA A 96 5.24 -0.97 -21.53
CA ALA A 96 5.09 -0.77 -22.97
C ALA A 96 3.64 -0.94 -23.45
N ALA A 97 2.84 -1.76 -22.77
CA ALA A 97 1.41 -1.93 -23.06
C ALA A 97 0.57 -0.67 -22.83
N TYR A 98 1.10 0.32 -22.12
CA TYR A 98 0.44 1.61 -21.89
C TYR A 98 0.83 2.69 -22.88
N GLU A 99 1.71 2.38 -23.84
CA GLU A 99 2.14 3.35 -24.85
C GLU A 99 0.97 3.80 -25.72
N GLY A 100 0.82 5.11 -25.92
CA GLY A 100 -0.26 5.69 -26.70
C GLY A 100 -1.67 5.57 -26.09
N ARG A 101 -1.81 5.10 -24.85
CA ARG A 101 -3.07 5.00 -24.14
C ARG A 101 -3.60 6.40 -23.76
N THR A 102 -4.41 6.99 -24.64
CA THR A 102 -4.98 8.33 -24.45
C THR A 102 -5.94 8.42 -23.26
N ASP A 103 -6.61 7.32 -22.91
CA ASP A 103 -7.43 7.20 -21.70
C ASP A 103 -6.61 7.31 -20.40
N LEU A 104 -5.31 7.02 -20.45
CA LEU A 104 -4.35 7.23 -19.37
C LEU A 104 -3.60 8.57 -19.49
N GLY A 105 -3.84 9.34 -20.55
CA GLY A 105 -3.11 10.56 -20.85
C GLY A 105 -1.69 10.32 -21.39
N ASN A 106 -1.36 9.11 -21.82
CA ASN A 106 -0.08 8.75 -22.41
C ASN A 106 -0.07 9.13 -23.89
N ILE A 107 0.27 10.39 -24.17
CA ILE A 107 0.20 10.98 -25.51
C ILE A 107 1.56 11.31 -26.11
N HIS A 108 2.64 11.15 -25.34
CA HIS A 108 4.00 11.38 -25.81
C HIS A 108 4.76 10.05 -25.92
N PRO A 109 5.70 9.94 -26.88
CA PRO A 109 6.54 8.75 -26.99
C PRO A 109 7.28 8.45 -25.68
N GLY A 110 7.23 7.19 -25.23
CA GLY A 110 7.85 6.72 -24.00
C GLY A 110 6.97 6.87 -22.75
N ASP A 111 5.78 7.46 -22.85
CA ASP A 111 4.89 7.63 -21.70
C ASP A 111 4.48 6.30 -21.07
N GLY A 112 4.29 5.26 -21.85
CA GLY A 112 3.91 3.95 -21.35
C GLY A 112 4.88 3.45 -20.28
N SER A 113 6.16 3.41 -20.61
CA SER A 113 7.20 2.97 -19.68
C SER A 113 7.47 3.98 -18.56
N ARG A 114 7.39 5.27 -18.86
CA ARG A 114 7.64 6.34 -17.91
C ARG A 114 6.63 6.37 -16.79
N PHE A 115 5.34 6.16 -17.10
CA PHE A 115 4.22 6.23 -16.17
C PHE A 115 3.57 4.87 -15.92
N LYS A 116 4.39 3.81 -15.89
CA LYS A 116 3.94 2.47 -15.49
C LYS A 116 3.44 2.46 -14.05
N GLY A 117 2.78 1.38 -13.65
CA GLY A 117 2.18 1.24 -12.33
C GLY A 117 3.18 1.41 -11.18
N ARG A 118 2.88 2.31 -10.23
CA ARG A 118 3.66 2.51 -9.00
C ARG A 118 2.75 2.72 -7.79
N GLY A 119 3.32 2.47 -6.61
CA GLY A 119 2.61 2.49 -5.34
C GLY A 119 1.71 1.28 -5.13
N PRO A 120 1.13 1.12 -3.91
CA PRO A 120 0.33 -0.04 -3.54
C PRO A 120 -0.91 -0.26 -4.40
N ILE A 121 -1.41 0.81 -5.02
CA ILE A 121 -2.62 0.79 -5.87
C ILE A 121 -2.29 0.85 -7.36
N GLN A 122 -1.01 0.69 -7.74
CA GLN A 122 -0.54 0.70 -9.13
C GLN A 122 -1.01 1.94 -9.92
N LEU A 123 -0.71 3.15 -9.39
CA LEU A 123 -1.00 4.41 -10.10
C LEU A 123 -0.32 4.39 -11.47
N THR A 124 -1.09 4.48 -12.55
CA THR A 124 -0.63 4.29 -13.93
C THR A 124 -1.11 5.42 -14.84
N GLY A 125 -0.25 5.87 -15.74
CA GLY A 125 -0.55 6.85 -16.79
C GLY A 125 -0.25 8.30 -16.41
N ARG A 126 0.26 9.07 -17.39
CA ARG A 126 0.69 10.47 -17.22
C ARG A 126 -0.37 11.33 -16.53
N ARG A 127 -1.63 11.23 -16.93
CA ARG A 127 -2.72 12.02 -16.33
C ARG A 127 -2.91 11.71 -14.85
N ASN A 128 -2.81 10.45 -14.44
CA ASN A 128 -2.95 10.09 -13.03
C ASN A 128 -1.77 10.58 -12.20
N TYR A 129 -0.55 10.60 -12.76
CA TYR A 129 0.63 11.17 -12.10
C TYR A 129 0.51 12.69 -11.94
N ALA A 130 0.03 13.41 -12.97
CA ALA A 130 -0.25 14.84 -12.90
C ALA A 130 -1.31 15.14 -11.84
N ASN A 131 -2.46 14.46 -11.90
CA ASN A 131 -3.56 14.64 -10.93
C ASN A 131 -3.10 14.36 -9.49
N PHE A 132 -2.21 13.39 -9.29
CA PHE A 132 -1.66 13.10 -7.97
C PHE A 132 -0.70 14.21 -7.52
N GLY A 133 0.12 14.75 -8.41
CA GLY A 133 0.97 15.91 -8.14
C GLY A 133 0.15 17.14 -7.74
N ASP A 134 -0.92 17.41 -8.46
CA ASP A 134 -1.86 18.51 -8.14
C ASP A 134 -2.54 18.31 -6.79
N TRP A 135 -3.00 17.10 -6.50
CA TRP A 135 -3.62 16.77 -5.20
C TRP A 135 -2.63 16.95 -4.03
N LEU A 136 -1.34 16.74 -4.27
CA LEU A 136 -0.28 17.01 -3.29
C LEU A 136 0.05 18.50 -3.17
N GLY A 137 -0.36 19.34 -4.13
CA GLY A 137 0.07 20.73 -4.26
C GLY A 137 1.49 20.88 -4.79
N GLN A 138 1.97 19.88 -5.54
CA GLN A 138 3.35 19.81 -6.06
C GLN A 138 3.43 19.97 -7.60
N GLY A 139 2.28 20.24 -8.26
CA GLY A 139 2.20 20.44 -9.70
C GLY A 139 2.84 19.29 -10.48
N ASP A 140 3.70 19.60 -11.43
CA ASP A 140 4.30 18.63 -12.36
C ASP A 140 5.44 17.76 -11.76
N LEU A 141 5.72 17.87 -10.46
CA LEU A 141 6.84 17.13 -9.84
C LEU A 141 6.80 15.63 -10.16
N LEU A 142 5.62 15.01 -10.12
CA LEU A 142 5.48 13.56 -10.34
C LEU A 142 5.43 13.18 -11.82
N VAL A 143 5.17 14.14 -12.70
CA VAL A 143 5.35 14.00 -14.15
C VAL A 143 6.84 14.03 -14.49
N ASP A 144 7.57 14.94 -13.87
CA ASP A 144 9.02 15.08 -14.08
C ASP A 144 9.82 13.95 -13.45
N LYS A 145 9.44 13.53 -12.24
CA LYS A 145 10.14 12.53 -11.43
C LYS A 145 9.19 11.38 -11.02
N PRO A 146 8.65 10.60 -11.99
CA PRO A 146 7.63 9.59 -11.70
C PRO A 146 8.12 8.47 -10.77
N ALA A 147 9.42 8.20 -10.72
CA ALA A 147 10.00 7.21 -9.81
C ALA A 147 9.77 7.53 -8.32
N LEU A 148 9.49 8.79 -7.97
CA LEU A 148 9.16 9.16 -6.60
C LEU A 148 7.93 8.39 -6.07
N VAL A 149 6.97 8.05 -6.92
CA VAL A 149 5.75 7.32 -6.53
C VAL A 149 6.05 5.91 -6.00
N ALA A 150 7.22 5.34 -6.29
CA ALA A 150 7.67 4.07 -5.72
C ALA A 150 8.31 4.24 -4.32
N ARG A 151 8.62 5.46 -3.87
CA ARG A 151 9.13 5.70 -2.52
C ARG A 151 8.01 5.55 -1.49
N CYS A 152 8.35 5.07 -0.31
CA CYS A 152 7.40 4.74 0.75
C CYS A 152 6.43 5.88 1.08
N ASP A 153 6.93 7.11 1.20
CA ASP A 153 6.16 8.31 1.50
C ASP A 153 5.10 8.61 0.40
N TYR A 154 5.54 8.68 -0.86
CA TYR A 154 4.64 8.92 -1.99
C TYR A 154 3.72 7.72 -2.29
N ALA A 155 4.22 6.50 -2.13
CA ALA A 155 3.47 5.29 -2.39
C ALA A 155 2.21 5.20 -1.52
N LEU A 156 2.34 5.48 -0.22
CA LEU A 156 1.21 5.50 0.71
C LEU A 156 0.26 6.68 0.45
N LEU A 157 0.80 7.83 0.08
CA LEU A 157 -0.01 8.98 -0.34
C LEU A 157 -0.77 8.72 -1.65
N ALA A 158 -0.21 7.95 -2.59
CA ALA A 158 -0.92 7.53 -3.80
C ALA A 158 -2.13 6.64 -3.47
N ALA A 159 -2.00 5.75 -2.47
CA ALA A 159 -3.14 4.97 -2.00
C ALA A 159 -4.24 5.85 -1.38
N VAL A 160 -3.85 6.86 -0.62
CA VAL A 160 -4.79 7.83 -0.03
C VAL A 160 -5.40 8.74 -1.09
N PHE A 161 -4.64 9.16 -2.10
CA PHE A 161 -5.16 9.90 -3.25
C PHE A 161 -6.29 9.12 -3.95
N TYR A 162 -6.06 7.85 -4.27
CA TYR A 162 -7.08 6.95 -4.82
C TYR A 162 -8.31 6.88 -3.91
N TRP A 163 -8.08 6.69 -2.61
CA TRP A 163 -9.11 6.58 -1.59
C TRP A 163 -9.99 7.83 -1.50
N SER A 164 -9.36 8.99 -1.43
CA SER A 164 -10.03 10.28 -1.28
C SER A 164 -10.79 10.68 -2.53
N THR A 165 -10.20 10.50 -3.71
CA THR A 165 -10.85 10.87 -4.99
C THR A 165 -12.08 10.02 -5.31
N ARG A 166 -12.17 8.82 -4.71
CA ARG A 166 -13.34 7.93 -4.81
C ARG A 166 -14.28 8.02 -3.61
N GLN A 167 -14.01 8.93 -2.67
CA GLN A 167 -14.82 9.16 -1.48
C GLN A 167 -15.08 7.87 -0.66
N LEU A 168 -14.07 7.00 -0.55
CA LEU A 168 -14.24 5.68 0.05
C LEU A 168 -14.54 5.74 1.55
N ASN A 169 -14.21 6.84 2.25
CA ASN A 169 -14.64 7.06 3.63
C ASN A 169 -16.16 6.95 3.80
N ALA A 170 -16.95 7.42 2.82
CA ALA A 170 -18.41 7.34 2.90
C ALA A 170 -18.94 5.90 2.94
N TYR A 171 -18.26 4.96 2.28
CA TYR A 171 -18.59 3.53 2.38
C TYR A 171 -18.25 2.97 3.76
N CYS A 172 -17.11 3.39 4.33
CA CYS A 172 -16.72 2.99 5.67
C CYS A 172 -17.73 3.47 6.72
N ASP A 173 -18.16 4.72 6.62
CA ASP A 173 -19.05 5.33 7.61
C ASP A 173 -20.41 4.62 7.68
N ARG A 174 -20.91 4.11 6.55
CA ARG A 174 -22.15 3.31 6.52
C ARG A 174 -21.94 1.80 6.66
N GLY A 175 -20.68 1.34 6.81
CA GLY A 175 -20.37 -0.08 6.99
C GLY A 175 -20.45 -0.95 5.72
N ASP A 176 -20.39 -0.33 4.56
CA ASP A 176 -20.58 -0.98 3.25
C ASP A 176 -19.24 -1.36 2.62
N PHE A 177 -18.60 -2.41 3.14
CA PHE A 177 -17.31 -2.88 2.61
C PHE A 177 -17.43 -3.43 1.19
N LEU A 178 -18.49 -4.19 0.90
CA LEU A 178 -18.67 -4.76 -0.42
C LEU A 178 -18.99 -3.70 -1.47
N GLY A 179 -19.82 -2.72 -1.13
CA GLY A 179 -20.06 -1.57 -2.00
C GLY A 179 -18.77 -0.79 -2.29
N MET A 180 -17.90 -0.63 -1.31
CA MET A 180 -16.57 -0.03 -1.50
C MET A 180 -15.71 -0.84 -2.47
N VAL A 181 -15.66 -2.16 -2.31
CA VAL A 181 -14.87 -3.06 -3.18
C VAL A 181 -15.37 -3.02 -4.63
N HIS A 182 -16.69 -2.91 -4.82
CA HIS A 182 -17.32 -2.94 -6.13
C HIS A 182 -17.51 -1.56 -6.78
N THR A 183 -16.88 -0.51 -6.24
CA THR A 183 -16.90 0.81 -6.89
C THR A 183 -16.32 0.74 -8.32
N PRO A 184 -16.75 1.60 -9.25
CA PRO A 184 -16.20 1.67 -10.60
C PRO A 184 -14.67 1.84 -10.56
N GLY A 185 -13.95 0.89 -11.16
CA GLY A 185 -12.49 0.80 -11.10
C GLY A 185 -11.95 -0.04 -9.94
N GLY A 186 -12.81 -0.52 -9.01
CA GLY A 186 -12.54 -1.63 -8.11
C GLY A 186 -12.91 -2.95 -8.81
N GLY A 187 -12.04 -3.94 -8.81
CA GLY A 187 -12.33 -5.23 -9.46
C GLY A 187 -13.30 -6.08 -8.64
N HIS A 188 -14.20 -6.80 -9.30
CA HIS A 188 -15.00 -7.86 -8.66
C HIS A 188 -14.15 -9.07 -8.24
N MET A 189 -12.93 -9.17 -8.75
CA MET A 189 -11.98 -10.24 -8.43
C MET A 189 -11.34 -10.00 -7.07
N GLY A 190 -11.14 -11.09 -6.31
CA GLY A 190 -10.44 -11.03 -5.02
C GLY A 190 -11.31 -10.57 -3.84
N THR A 191 -12.65 -10.61 -3.95
CA THR A 191 -13.56 -10.27 -2.84
C THR A 191 -13.28 -11.09 -1.59
N ASP A 192 -13.05 -12.41 -1.75
CA ASP A 192 -12.78 -13.31 -0.62
C ASP A 192 -11.46 -12.96 0.09
N ASP A 193 -10.39 -12.69 -0.67
CA ASP A 193 -9.11 -12.25 -0.10
C ASP A 193 -9.26 -10.91 0.64
N ARG A 194 -10.04 -9.96 0.09
CA ARG A 194 -10.30 -8.68 0.75
C ARG A 194 -11.08 -8.86 2.06
N LEU A 195 -12.06 -9.76 2.09
CA LEU A 195 -12.82 -10.09 3.30
C LEU A 195 -11.95 -10.82 4.33
N GLU A 196 -11.06 -11.72 3.89
CA GLU A 196 -10.11 -12.38 4.79
C GLU A 196 -9.16 -11.36 5.43
N ARG A 197 -8.63 -10.43 4.62
CA ARG A 197 -7.80 -9.33 5.12
C ARG A 197 -8.55 -8.43 6.08
N LEU A 198 -9.81 -8.10 5.78
CA LEU A 198 -10.65 -7.31 6.69
C LEU A 198 -10.76 -7.99 8.04
N ARG A 199 -11.15 -9.27 8.07
CA ARG A 199 -11.23 -10.06 9.32
C ARG A 199 -9.90 -10.10 10.07
N ALA A 200 -8.78 -10.15 9.33
CA ALA A 200 -7.46 -10.12 9.93
C ALA A 200 -7.13 -8.77 10.56
N VAL A 201 -7.47 -7.67 9.91
CA VAL A 201 -7.27 -6.30 10.41
C VAL A 201 -8.22 -6.00 11.58
N GLU A 202 -9.47 -6.47 11.53
CA GLU A 202 -10.44 -6.30 12.63
C GLU A 202 -9.95 -6.90 13.94
N ARG A 203 -9.25 -8.05 13.88
CA ARG A 203 -8.65 -8.67 15.09
C ARG A 203 -7.57 -7.83 15.76
N LEU A 204 -7.04 -6.81 15.08
CA LEU A 204 -6.05 -5.89 15.65
C LEU A 204 -6.68 -4.77 16.51
N GLY A 205 -8.00 -4.59 16.41
CA GLY A 205 -8.71 -3.55 17.15
C GLY A 205 -8.13 -2.16 16.94
N ASP A 206 -8.05 -1.36 18.00
CA ASP A 206 -7.58 0.02 17.95
C ASP A 206 -6.10 0.19 17.56
N ALA A 207 -5.33 -0.90 17.53
CA ALA A 207 -3.93 -0.86 17.11
C ALA A 207 -3.73 -0.44 15.65
N VAL A 208 -4.79 -0.45 14.85
CA VAL A 208 -4.77 0.00 13.43
C VAL A 208 -5.02 1.51 13.27
N LEU A 209 -5.40 2.20 14.34
CA LEU A 209 -5.63 3.64 14.29
C LEU A 209 -4.31 4.40 14.11
N PRO A 210 -4.30 5.47 13.30
CA PRO A 210 -3.12 6.31 13.17
C PRO A 210 -2.80 6.93 14.54
N MET A 211 -1.55 6.73 14.99
CA MET A 211 -1.10 7.31 16.24
C MET A 211 -1.01 8.84 16.11
N GLY A 212 -1.63 9.57 17.04
CA GLY A 212 -1.56 11.04 17.09
C GLY A 212 -0.11 11.53 17.26
N LYS A 213 0.16 12.78 16.87
CA LYS A 213 1.48 13.46 16.95
C LYS A 213 2.03 13.55 18.39
N GLY A 214 2.15 12.53 19.12
CA GLY A 214 2.65 12.52 20.50
C GLY A 214 2.90 11.13 21.04
N SER A 215 2.52 10.11 20.29
CA SER A 215 2.58 8.72 20.76
C SER A 215 3.88 7.99 20.43
N TYR A 216 4.81 8.62 19.73
CA TYR A 216 6.15 8.10 19.52
C TYR A 216 7.02 8.44 20.73
N ARG A 217 6.94 7.64 21.78
CA ARG A 217 8.01 7.63 22.78
C ARG A 217 9.15 6.78 22.27
N ALA A 218 10.33 7.37 22.21
CA ALA A 218 11.62 6.77 21.87
C ALA A 218 11.91 5.51 22.69
#